data_245136086c79ecf58c1284e30b906a95
#
_entry.id   245136086c79ecf58c1284e30b906a95
#
_cell.length_a   1.000
_cell.length_b   1.000
_cell.length_c   1.000
_cell.angle_alpha   90.00
_cell.angle_beta   90.00
_cell.angle_gamma   90.00
#
_symmetry.space_group_name_H-M   'P 1'
#
loop_
_entity.id
_entity.type
_entity.pdbx_description
1 polymer ?
#
loop_
_entity_poly.entity_id
_entity_poly.type
_entity_poly.pdbx_seq_one_letter_code
_entity_poly.pdbx_strand_id
1 'polypeptide(L)'
;MTKTSIKDRILMKETLVSDGATGTWLQEHGLIPGDSPELFNLSQPKLITQMSKEYFDAGSDMVLTNTFGGNHFMLKKYNQGGNVFDVNKAAAENARNGDDKDFSKYVIGSVGPTGEFIEPLGTVSREQMKDVFIEQIEGMKAGGVDAVLVETMFALDEAQVAVEAAKSLGVFVMATMTFTLGPRGFFTMTGVTPEQAAKELESTGADVVGANCGN
;
A
#
# COMPACT_ATOMS: atom_id res chain seq x y z
N MET A 1 -6.81 -1.61 27.18
CA MET A 1 -6.54 -0.20 26.79
C MET A 1 -6.87 -0.06 25.33
N THR A 2 -7.51 1.02 24.90
CA THR A 2 -7.74 1.27 23.47
C THR A 2 -6.43 1.72 22.83
N LYS A 3 -6.07 1.15 21.70
CA LYS A 3 -4.89 1.52 20.90
C LYS A 3 -4.99 3.00 20.48
N THR A 4 -3.91 3.78 20.68
CA THR A 4 -3.81 5.15 20.18
C THR A 4 -3.86 5.14 18.65
N SER A 5 -4.59 6.03 18.01
CA SER A 5 -4.64 6.07 16.55
C SER A 5 -3.32 6.56 15.94
N ILE A 6 -3.02 6.16 14.70
CA ILE A 6 -1.86 6.68 13.94
C ILE A 6 -1.92 8.20 13.89
N LYS A 7 -3.09 8.77 13.65
CA LYS A 7 -3.33 10.22 13.60
C LYS A 7 -2.91 10.90 14.91
N ASP A 8 -3.32 10.34 16.05
CA ASP A 8 -3.01 10.94 17.35
C ASP A 8 -1.50 10.86 17.64
N ARG A 9 -0.82 9.76 17.31
CA ARG A 9 0.63 9.63 17.45
C ARG A 9 1.38 10.65 16.59
N ILE A 10 0.94 10.88 15.35
CA ILE A 10 1.51 11.92 14.48
C ILE A 10 1.28 13.33 15.06
N LEU A 11 0.09 13.61 15.59
CA LEU A 11 -0.19 14.90 16.25
C LEU A 11 0.66 15.12 17.49
N MET A 12 1.05 14.06 18.21
CA MET A 12 2.01 14.08 19.31
C MET A 12 3.46 14.22 18.82
N LYS A 13 3.69 14.34 17.50
CA LYS A 13 5.02 14.42 16.86
C LYS A 13 5.90 13.19 17.11
N GLU A 14 5.27 12.03 17.26
CA GLU A 14 6.00 10.77 17.33
C GLU A 14 6.47 10.34 15.94
N THR A 15 7.68 9.78 15.90
CA THR A 15 8.18 9.09 14.69
C THR A 15 7.73 7.63 14.76
N LEU A 16 7.02 7.18 13.74
CA LEU A 16 6.62 5.79 13.58
C LEU A 16 7.56 5.09 12.60
N VAL A 17 8.06 3.94 12.99
CA VAL A 17 8.97 3.13 12.16
C VAL A 17 8.17 2.04 11.45
N SER A 18 8.26 2.01 10.12
CA SER A 18 7.68 0.95 9.31
C SER A 18 8.63 -0.25 9.19
N ASP A 19 8.12 -1.34 8.66
CA ASP A 19 8.88 -2.52 8.29
C ASP A 19 9.85 -2.28 7.11
N GLY A 20 10.57 -3.32 6.74
CA GLY A 20 11.52 -3.33 5.63
C GLY A 20 10.99 -4.02 4.37
N ALA A 21 11.91 -4.55 3.57
CA ALA A 21 11.62 -5.10 2.25
C ALA A 21 10.85 -6.42 2.29
N THR A 22 9.61 -6.42 1.81
CA THR A 22 8.78 -7.63 1.64
C THR A 22 9.32 -8.57 0.57
N GLY A 23 9.66 -8.03 -0.61
CA GLY A 23 10.05 -8.85 -1.76
C GLY A 23 11.32 -9.68 -1.52
N THR A 24 12.37 -9.06 -0.98
CA THR A 24 13.63 -9.74 -0.66
C THR A 24 13.42 -10.81 0.41
N TRP A 25 12.66 -10.48 1.47
CA TRP A 25 12.35 -11.45 2.52
C TRP A 25 11.61 -12.67 1.96
N LEU A 26 10.61 -12.47 1.11
CA LEU A 26 9.86 -13.57 0.48
C LEU A 26 10.75 -14.40 -0.47
N GLN A 27 11.67 -13.79 -1.21
CA GLN A 27 12.63 -14.52 -2.08
C GLN A 27 13.53 -15.45 -1.25
N GLU A 28 14.00 -15.01 -0.10
CA GLU A 28 14.77 -15.84 0.83
C GLU A 28 13.94 -16.99 1.40
N HIS A 29 12.62 -16.91 1.35
CA HIS A 29 11.67 -17.88 1.87
C HIS A 29 10.87 -18.62 0.78
N GLY A 30 11.36 -18.65 -0.45
CA GLY A 30 10.83 -19.52 -1.49
C GLY A 30 9.99 -18.85 -2.57
N LEU A 31 9.85 -17.52 -2.58
CA LEU A 31 9.29 -16.81 -3.72
C LEU A 31 10.29 -16.88 -4.88
N ILE A 32 9.88 -17.44 -5.99
CA ILE A 32 10.71 -17.53 -7.21
C ILE A 32 10.41 -16.37 -8.17
N PRO A 33 11.39 -15.96 -8.99
CA PRO A 33 11.17 -14.92 -10.00
C PRO A 33 10.02 -15.27 -10.94
N GLY A 34 9.06 -14.36 -11.07
CA GLY A 34 7.89 -14.52 -11.94
C GLY A 34 6.61 -14.92 -11.20
N ASP A 35 6.70 -15.33 -9.94
CA ASP A 35 5.51 -15.56 -9.11
C ASP A 35 4.96 -14.24 -8.53
N SER A 36 3.65 -14.24 -8.22
CA SER A 36 3.03 -13.13 -7.50
C SER A 36 3.27 -13.28 -6.00
N PRO A 37 3.93 -12.31 -5.35
CA PRO A 37 4.07 -12.30 -3.89
C PRO A 37 2.70 -12.36 -3.19
N GLU A 38 1.71 -11.68 -3.73
CA GLU A 38 0.38 -11.53 -3.12
C GLU A 38 -0.34 -12.88 -2.97
N LEU A 39 -0.07 -13.85 -3.84
CA LEU A 39 -0.69 -15.18 -3.74
C LEU A 39 -0.20 -15.98 -2.55
N PHE A 40 0.94 -15.60 -1.94
CA PHE A 40 1.40 -16.21 -0.70
C PHE A 40 0.47 -15.92 0.47
N ASN A 41 -0.33 -14.84 0.39
CA ASN A 41 -1.34 -14.55 1.41
C ASN A 41 -2.34 -15.70 1.59
N LEU A 42 -2.67 -16.41 0.51
CA LEU A 42 -3.58 -17.55 0.51
C LEU A 42 -2.84 -18.89 0.63
N SER A 43 -1.74 -19.06 -0.11
CA SER A 43 -1.02 -20.34 -0.20
C SER A 43 -0.05 -20.58 0.96
N GLN A 44 0.49 -19.51 1.55
CA GLN A 44 1.52 -19.54 2.61
C GLN A 44 1.18 -18.59 3.77
N PRO A 45 -0.04 -18.61 4.35
CA PRO A 45 -0.47 -17.61 5.33
C PRO A 45 0.44 -17.54 6.56
N LYS A 46 0.98 -18.68 7.01
CA LYS A 46 1.90 -18.73 8.15
C LYS A 46 3.22 -18.01 7.87
N LEU A 47 3.69 -18.07 6.62
CA LEU A 47 4.92 -17.39 6.22
C LEU A 47 4.73 -15.87 6.26
N ILE A 48 3.59 -15.37 5.77
CA ILE A 48 3.26 -13.93 5.84
C ILE A 48 3.12 -13.46 7.28
N THR A 49 2.47 -14.26 8.14
CA THR A 49 2.39 -13.97 9.58
C THR A 49 3.79 -13.91 10.23
N GLN A 50 4.68 -14.84 9.88
CA GLN A 50 6.05 -14.85 10.38
C GLN A 50 6.81 -13.59 9.95
N MET A 51 6.72 -13.18 8.69
CA MET A 51 7.35 -11.96 8.20
C MET A 51 6.94 -10.73 9.03
N SER A 52 5.64 -10.54 9.21
CA SER A 52 5.13 -9.42 10.00
C SER A 52 5.60 -9.47 11.45
N LYS A 53 5.60 -10.67 12.05
CA LYS A 53 6.10 -10.88 13.40
C LYS A 53 7.57 -10.52 13.56
N GLU A 54 8.41 -10.94 12.62
CA GLU A 54 9.85 -10.65 12.66
C GLU A 54 10.11 -9.13 12.59
N TYR A 55 9.38 -8.39 11.76
CA TYR A 55 9.48 -6.93 11.72
C TYR A 55 8.98 -6.28 13.01
N PHE A 56 7.87 -6.73 13.58
CA PHE A 56 7.40 -6.22 14.86
C PHE A 56 8.38 -6.52 16.00
N ASP A 57 8.97 -7.72 16.03
CA ASP A 57 9.99 -8.10 17.01
C ASP A 57 11.29 -7.30 16.83
N ALA A 58 11.64 -6.90 15.61
CA ALA A 58 12.75 -6.02 15.32
C ALA A 58 12.51 -4.56 15.76
N GLY A 59 11.29 -4.20 16.13
CA GLY A 59 10.94 -2.90 16.69
C GLY A 59 10.07 -2.00 15.80
N SER A 60 9.57 -2.49 14.66
CA SER A 60 8.65 -1.71 13.84
C SER A 60 7.39 -1.35 14.61
N ASP A 61 6.91 -0.12 14.45
CA ASP A 61 5.60 0.32 14.94
C ASP A 61 4.47 -0.16 14.04
N MET A 62 4.76 -0.30 12.75
CA MET A 62 3.81 -0.71 11.72
C MET A 62 4.46 -1.63 10.69
N VAL A 63 3.63 -2.50 10.09
CA VAL A 63 4.01 -3.35 8.97
C VAL A 63 3.07 -3.13 7.80
N LEU A 64 3.58 -3.26 6.57
CA LEU A 64 2.79 -3.25 5.36
C LEU A 64 2.21 -4.65 5.09
N THR A 65 1.00 -4.69 4.55
CA THR A 65 0.45 -5.94 4.02
C THR A 65 1.16 -6.33 2.74
N ASN A 66 1.24 -7.61 2.46
CA ASN A 66 1.80 -8.13 1.20
C ASN A 66 0.78 -8.00 0.05
N THR A 67 0.49 -6.74 -0.34
CA THR A 67 -0.60 -6.40 -1.28
C THR A 67 -0.25 -5.33 -2.28
N PHE A 68 1.03 -5.03 -2.47
CA PHE A 68 1.50 -3.98 -3.39
C PHE A 68 0.88 -4.13 -4.80
N GLY A 69 0.91 -5.33 -5.36
CA GLY A 69 0.26 -5.69 -6.63
C GLY A 69 -1.10 -6.37 -6.47
N GLY A 70 -1.78 -6.18 -5.33
CA GLY A 70 -3.03 -6.85 -4.98
C GLY A 70 -4.29 -6.35 -5.71
N ASN A 71 -4.16 -5.54 -6.76
CA ASN A 71 -5.26 -5.03 -7.55
C ASN A 71 -5.64 -5.94 -8.74
N HIS A 72 -6.81 -5.70 -9.32
CA HIS A 72 -7.34 -6.52 -10.41
C HIS A 72 -6.38 -6.66 -11.60
N PHE A 73 -5.77 -5.57 -12.06
CA PHE A 73 -4.92 -5.59 -13.25
C PHE A 73 -3.64 -6.40 -13.03
N MET A 74 -3.04 -6.27 -11.85
CA MET A 74 -1.84 -7.02 -11.51
C MET A 74 -2.15 -8.50 -11.27
N LEU A 75 -3.17 -8.83 -10.48
CA LEU A 75 -3.57 -10.22 -10.21
C LEU A 75 -4.07 -10.95 -11.46
N LYS A 76 -4.69 -10.24 -12.40
CA LYS A 76 -5.12 -10.80 -13.68
C LYS A 76 -3.96 -11.39 -14.50
N LYS A 77 -2.75 -10.83 -14.38
CA LYS A 77 -1.54 -11.37 -15.02
C LYS A 77 -1.21 -12.79 -14.57
N TYR A 78 -1.69 -13.18 -13.39
CA TYR A 78 -1.55 -14.50 -12.80
C TYR A 78 -2.85 -15.31 -12.84
N ASN A 79 -3.84 -14.91 -13.63
CA ASN A 79 -5.19 -15.51 -13.71
C ASN A 79 -5.96 -15.46 -12.37
N GLN A 80 -5.69 -14.47 -11.53
CA GLN A 80 -6.29 -14.29 -10.20
C GLN A 80 -7.06 -12.97 -10.05
N GLY A 81 -7.42 -12.34 -11.16
CA GLY A 81 -8.16 -11.07 -11.14
C GLY A 81 -9.54 -11.12 -10.45
N GLY A 82 -10.12 -12.29 -10.27
CA GLY A 82 -11.38 -12.48 -9.53
C GLY A 82 -11.19 -12.70 -8.01
N ASN A 83 -9.96 -12.73 -7.51
CA ASN A 83 -9.65 -13.01 -6.11
C ASN A 83 -9.11 -11.78 -5.34
N VAL A 84 -9.31 -10.58 -5.87
CA VAL A 84 -8.77 -9.34 -5.29
C VAL A 84 -9.17 -9.18 -3.83
N PHE A 85 -10.46 -9.27 -3.53
CA PHE A 85 -10.96 -9.11 -2.17
C PHE A 85 -10.34 -10.12 -1.19
N ASP A 86 -10.34 -11.41 -1.54
CA ASP A 86 -9.86 -12.48 -0.64
C ASP A 86 -8.35 -12.42 -0.41
N VAL A 87 -7.56 -12.12 -1.45
CA VAL A 87 -6.10 -11.95 -1.35
C VAL A 87 -5.74 -10.82 -0.40
N ASN A 88 -6.40 -9.66 -0.54
CA ASN A 88 -6.13 -8.48 0.28
C ASN A 88 -6.64 -8.64 1.72
N LYS A 89 -7.80 -9.29 1.91
CA LYS A 89 -8.31 -9.61 3.23
C LYS A 89 -7.35 -10.54 3.98
N ALA A 90 -6.96 -11.66 3.33
CA ALA A 90 -6.03 -12.61 3.93
C ALA A 90 -4.67 -11.97 4.28
N ALA A 91 -4.15 -11.08 3.42
CA ALA A 91 -2.92 -10.34 3.71
C ALA A 91 -3.01 -9.53 5.01
N ALA A 92 -4.09 -8.78 5.18
CA ALA A 92 -4.32 -7.97 6.38
C ALA A 92 -4.48 -8.85 7.64
N GLU A 93 -5.26 -9.94 7.55
CA GLU A 93 -5.42 -10.90 8.64
C GLU A 93 -4.08 -11.56 9.02
N ASN A 94 -3.29 -11.99 8.03
CA ASN A 94 -1.98 -12.60 8.27
C ASN A 94 -1.01 -11.61 8.94
N ALA A 95 -0.97 -10.36 8.46
CA ALA A 95 -0.13 -9.33 9.06
C ALA A 95 -0.56 -9.02 10.51
N ARG A 96 -1.86 -8.93 10.77
CA ARG A 96 -2.40 -8.72 12.11
C ARG A 96 -2.05 -9.87 13.07
N ASN A 97 -2.04 -11.10 12.60
CA ASN A 97 -1.65 -12.26 13.40
C ASN A 97 -0.16 -12.26 13.79
N GLY A 98 0.67 -11.42 13.16
CA GLY A 98 2.05 -11.20 13.57
C GLY A 98 2.21 -10.37 14.84
N ASP A 99 1.18 -9.58 15.24
CA ASP A 99 1.16 -8.82 16.49
C ASP A 99 0.55 -9.67 17.62
N ASP A 100 1.39 -10.47 18.27
CA ASP A 100 0.97 -11.45 19.29
C ASP A 100 1.06 -10.92 20.74
N LYS A 101 1.51 -9.66 20.93
CA LYS A 101 1.89 -9.19 22.27
C LYS A 101 0.92 -8.21 22.93
N ASP A 102 0.50 -7.15 22.24
CA ASP A 102 -0.23 -6.08 22.93
C ASP A 102 -1.21 -5.28 22.07
N PHE A 103 -1.39 -5.65 20.82
CA PHE A 103 -2.24 -4.93 19.86
C PHE A 103 -1.90 -3.44 19.71
N SER A 104 -0.68 -3.03 20.09
CA SER A 104 -0.20 -1.64 19.94
C SER A 104 0.32 -1.34 18.56
N LYS A 105 0.62 -2.37 17.78
CA LYS A 105 1.20 -2.31 16.45
C LYS A 105 0.16 -2.04 15.36
N TYR A 106 0.59 -1.41 14.26
CA TYR A 106 -0.31 -1.06 13.16
C TYR A 106 -0.07 -1.96 11.96
N VAL A 107 -1.16 -2.30 11.28
CA VAL A 107 -1.14 -2.98 9.98
C VAL A 107 -1.62 -1.99 8.92
N ILE A 108 -0.78 -1.76 7.93
CA ILE A 108 -1.01 -0.77 6.88
C ILE A 108 -1.24 -1.50 5.55
N GLY A 109 -2.36 -1.24 4.92
CA GLY A 109 -2.65 -1.79 3.59
C GLY A 109 -1.74 -1.15 2.54
N SER A 110 -0.90 -1.93 1.87
CA SER A 110 -0.04 -1.45 0.77
C SER A 110 -0.80 -1.46 -0.55
N VAL A 111 -0.86 -0.32 -1.22
CA VAL A 111 -1.51 -0.12 -2.53
C VAL A 111 -0.49 0.48 -3.49
N GLY A 112 0.04 -0.35 -4.39
CA GLY A 112 0.94 0.07 -5.46
C GLY A 112 0.20 0.47 -6.73
N PRO A 113 0.93 0.97 -7.75
CA PRO A 113 0.37 1.32 -9.04
C PRO A 113 -0.20 0.09 -9.77
N THR A 114 -1.23 0.31 -10.56
CA THR A 114 -1.90 -0.74 -11.33
C THR A 114 -1.10 -1.21 -12.55
N GLY A 115 -0.17 -0.38 -13.00
CA GLY A 115 0.56 -0.58 -14.25
C GLY A 115 -0.23 -0.13 -15.49
N GLU A 116 -1.41 0.44 -15.30
CA GLU A 116 -2.24 1.01 -16.35
C GLU A 116 -2.26 2.54 -16.23
N PHE A 117 -2.56 3.23 -17.33
CA PHE A 117 -2.76 4.67 -17.35
C PHE A 117 -4.23 5.03 -17.54
N ILE A 118 -4.65 6.11 -16.88
CA ILE A 118 -5.97 6.70 -17.06
C ILE A 118 -6.03 7.41 -18.42
N GLU A 119 -7.21 7.41 -19.06
CA GLU A 119 -7.45 8.20 -20.28
C GLU A 119 -7.09 9.69 -20.09
N PRO A 120 -6.55 10.36 -21.08
CA PRO A 120 -6.28 9.92 -22.46
C PRO A 120 -4.90 9.26 -22.66
N LEU A 121 -4.06 9.13 -21.63
CA LEU A 121 -2.73 8.50 -21.73
C LEU A 121 -2.82 6.97 -21.88
N GLY A 122 -3.80 6.35 -21.27
CA GLY A 122 -4.11 4.94 -21.36
C GLY A 122 -5.53 4.70 -21.88
N THR A 123 -6.10 3.54 -21.49
CA THR A 123 -7.42 3.10 -21.93
C THR A 123 -8.40 2.88 -20.77
N VAL A 124 -7.97 3.10 -19.54
CA VAL A 124 -8.78 2.89 -18.35
C VAL A 124 -9.45 4.20 -17.96
N SER A 125 -10.78 4.20 -17.79
CA SER A 125 -11.45 5.40 -17.30
C SER A 125 -11.12 5.65 -15.82
N ARG A 126 -11.27 6.91 -15.38
CA ARG A 126 -11.06 7.27 -13.98
C ARG A 126 -11.98 6.48 -13.02
N GLU A 127 -13.21 6.23 -13.44
CA GLU A 127 -14.19 5.45 -12.66
C GLU A 127 -13.76 3.99 -12.53
N GLN A 128 -13.37 3.36 -13.64
CA GLN A 128 -12.85 1.98 -13.62
C GLN A 128 -11.62 1.86 -12.73
N MET A 129 -10.70 2.82 -12.80
CA MET A 129 -9.51 2.84 -11.93
C MET A 129 -9.91 2.94 -10.45
N LYS A 130 -10.90 3.77 -10.14
CA LYS A 130 -11.41 3.93 -8.78
C LYS A 130 -12.05 2.65 -8.25
N ASP A 131 -12.85 1.96 -9.05
CA ASP A 131 -13.48 0.69 -8.67
C ASP A 131 -12.44 -0.39 -8.35
N VAL A 132 -11.35 -0.44 -9.12
CA VAL A 132 -10.23 -1.36 -8.88
C VAL A 132 -9.57 -1.11 -7.52
N PHE A 133 -9.34 0.15 -7.15
CA PHE A 133 -8.79 0.47 -5.83
C PHE A 133 -9.81 0.26 -4.71
N ILE A 134 -11.09 0.51 -4.94
CA ILE A 134 -12.15 0.24 -3.95
C ILE A 134 -12.16 -1.25 -3.61
N GLU A 135 -12.20 -2.16 -4.59
CA GLU A 135 -12.22 -3.60 -4.35
C GLU A 135 -11.00 -4.06 -3.53
N GLN A 136 -9.81 -3.56 -3.87
CA GLN A 136 -8.58 -3.86 -3.16
C GLN A 136 -8.64 -3.40 -1.70
N ILE A 137 -9.03 -2.15 -1.47
CA ILE A 137 -9.06 -1.54 -0.14
C ILE A 137 -10.20 -2.12 0.73
N GLU A 138 -11.33 -2.50 0.14
CA GLU A 138 -12.41 -3.20 0.84
C GLU A 138 -11.92 -4.53 1.43
N GLY A 139 -11.15 -5.31 0.67
CA GLY A 139 -10.52 -6.53 1.18
C GLY A 139 -9.59 -6.24 2.37
N MET A 140 -8.70 -5.26 2.24
CA MET A 140 -7.80 -4.84 3.33
C MET A 140 -8.57 -4.40 4.58
N LYS A 141 -9.60 -3.58 4.39
CA LYS A 141 -10.46 -3.09 5.49
C LYS A 141 -11.18 -4.24 6.19
N ALA A 142 -11.71 -5.20 5.44
CA ALA A 142 -12.33 -6.39 5.99
C ALA A 142 -11.35 -7.27 6.78
N GLY A 143 -10.08 -7.29 6.40
CA GLY A 143 -8.99 -7.96 7.12
C GLY A 143 -8.42 -7.18 8.31
N GLY A 144 -8.87 -5.93 8.54
CA GLY A 144 -8.57 -5.15 9.74
C GLY A 144 -7.31 -4.30 9.68
N VAL A 145 -7.01 -3.67 8.55
CA VAL A 145 -5.94 -2.65 8.47
C VAL A 145 -6.29 -1.40 9.28
N ASP A 146 -5.29 -0.75 9.83
CA ASP A 146 -5.42 0.52 10.57
C ASP A 146 -5.39 1.75 9.65
N ALA A 147 -4.73 1.63 8.51
CA ALA A 147 -4.57 2.66 7.50
C ALA A 147 -4.24 2.02 6.14
N VAL A 148 -4.23 2.83 5.08
CA VAL A 148 -3.74 2.45 3.76
C VAL A 148 -2.59 3.37 3.36
N LEU A 149 -1.56 2.80 2.76
CA LEU A 149 -0.47 3.50 2.10
C LEU A 149 -0.58 3.28 0.59
N VAL A 150 -0.99 4.33 -0.11
CA VAL A 150 -0.87 4.45 -1.56
C VAL A 150 0.58 4.79 -1.86
N GLU A 151 1.36 3.84 -2.39
CA GLU A 151 2.81 3.98 -2.45
C GLU A 151 3.42 3.80 -3.83
N THR A 152 4.62 4.38 -4.00
CA THR A 152 5.44 4.20 -5.21
C THR A 152 4.73 4.67 -6.48
N MET A 153 3.82 5.62 -6.34
CA MET A 153 3.05 6.13 -7.47
C MET A 153 3.93 7.03 -8.35
N PHE A 154 3.82 6.85 -9.66
CA PHE A 154 4.55 7.64 -10.66
C PHE A 154 3.63 8.53 -11.50
N ALA A 155 2.33 8.28 -11.49
CA ALA A 155 1.29 9.11 -12.11
C ALA A 155 0.41 9.74 -11.03
N LEU A 156 0.31 11.08 -11.06
CA LEU A 156 -0.42 11.81 -10.01
C LEU A 156 -1.92 11.56 -10.06
N ASP A 157 -2.49 11.47 -11.25
CA ASP A 157 -3.91 11.19 -11.46
C ASP A 157 -4.33 9.82 -10.91
N GLU A 158 -3.50 8.78 -11.10
CA GLU A 158 -3.71 7.47 -10.50
C GLU A 158 -3.62 7.52 -8.98
N ALA A 159 -2.61 8.20 -8.44
CA ALA A 159 -2.44 8.38 -6.99
C ALA A 159 -3.66 9.10 -6.36
N GLN A 160 -4.17 10.14 -7.02
CA GLN A 160 -5.37 10.84 -6.57
C GLN A 160 -6.59 9.92 -6.54
N VAL A 161 -6.78 9.09 -7.57
CA VAL A 161 -7.90 8.14 -7.62
C VAL A 161 -7.81 7.11 -6.50
N ALA A 162 -6.60 6.60 -6.20
CA ALA A 162 -6.39 5.68 -5.09
C ALA A 162 -6.69 6.32 -3.73
N VAL A 163 -6.26 7.58 -3.53
CA VAL A 163 -6.59 8.37 -2.32
C VAL A 163 -8.10 8.58 -2.20
N GLU A 164 -8.78 8.98 -3.28
CA GLU A 164 -10.24 9.15 -3.29
C GLU A 164 -10.97 7.84 -2.95
N ALA A 165 -10.50 6.70 -3.46
CA ALA A 165 -11.05 5.40 -3.14
C ALA A 165 -10.93 5.09 -1.65
N ALA A 166 -9.74 5.26 -1.06
CA ALA A 166 -9.50 5.07 0.37
C ALA A 166 -10.36 5.99 1.24
N LYS A 167 -10.43 7.28 0.89
CA LYS A 167 -11.27 8.25 1.63
C LYS A 167 -12.75 7.93 1.54
N SER A 168 -13.24 7.44 0.40
CA SER A 168 -14.65 7.05 0.25
C SER A 168 -15.03 5.88 1.18
N LEU A 169 -14.07 5.05 1.54
CA LEU A 169 -14.22 3.94 2.48
C LEU A 169 -13.95 4.34 3.94
N GLY A 170 -13.64 5.61 4.21
CA GLY A 170 -13.40 6.14 5.55
C GLY A 170 -12.10 5.65 6.19
N VAL A 171 -11.09 5.30 5.39
CA VAL A 171 -9.79 4.82 5.87
C VAL A 171 -8.82 6.00 6.01
N PHE A 172 -7.96 5.97 7.03
CA PHE A 172 -6.80 6.87 7.12
C PHE A 172 -5.83 6.55 5.99
N VAL A 173 -5.45 7.55 5.18
CA VAL A 173 -4.66 7.32 3.96
C VAL A 173 -3.37 8.13 3.96
N MET A 174 -2.28 7.41 3.77
CA MET A 174 -0.96 7.95 3.47
C MET A 174 -0.71 7.78 1.96
N ALA A 175 -0.04 8.74 1.34
CA ALA A 175 0.26 8.68 -0.09
C ALA A 175 1.71 9.08 -0.37
N THR A 176 2.43 8.26 -1.12
CA THR A 176 3.80 8.51 -1.53
C THR A 176 3.98 8.38 -3.03
N MET A 177 4.82 9.24 -3.59
CA MET A 177 5.19 9.20 -5.00
C MET A 177 6.67 8.91 -5.18
N THR A 178 7.01 8.42 -6.36
CA THR A 178 8.39 8.13 -6.75
C THR A 178 8.93 9.25 -7.63
N PHE A 179 10.08 9.79 -7.24
CA PHE A 179 10.77 10.86 -7.97
C PHE A 179 12.16 10.40 -8.40
N THR A 180 12.57 10.83 -9.58
CA THR A 180 13.92 10.60 -10.11
C THR A 180 14.62 11.95 -10.31
N LEU A 181 15.90 12.02 -9.92
CA LEU A 181 16.73 13.21 -10.14
C LEU A 181 17.07 13.37 -11.62
N GLY A 182 16.64 14.48 -12.19
CA GLY A 182 17.01 14.91 -13.54
C GLY A 182 17.79 16.23 -13.55
N PRO A 183 18.20 16.73 -14.72
CA PRO A 183 18.96 17.98 -14.83
C PRO A 183 18.24 19.23 -14.28
N ARG A 184 16.92 19.16 -14.14
CA ARG A 184 16.08 20.27 -13.65
C ARG A 184 15.56 20.05 -12.23
N GLY A 185 16.02 18.99 -11.51
CA GLY A 185 15.54 18.62 -10.18
C GLY A 185 14.81 17.28 -10.19
N PHE A 186 14.01 17.06 -9.15
CA PHE A 186 13.26 15.83 -8.97
C PHE A 186 11.90 15.90 -9.66
N PHE A 187 11.56 14.86 -10.43
CA PHE A 187 10.28 14.72 -11.11
C PHE A 187 9.79 13.27 -11.06
N THR A 188 8.47 13.09 -11.07
CA THR A 188 7.88 11.78 -11.38
C THR A 188 8.11 11.46 -12.87
N MET A 189 7.83 10.23 -13.28
CA MET A 189 7.88 9.82 -14.68
C MET A 189 6.96 10.68 -15.58
N THR A 190 5.87 11.18 -15.04
CA THR A 190 4.90 12.06 -15.74
C THR A 190 5.24 13.56 -15.62
N GLY A 191 6.37 13.92 -15.02
CA GLY A 191 6.87 15.29 -14.95
C GLY A 191 6.32 16.14 -13.79
N VAL A 192 5.74 15.52 -12.77
CA VAL A 192 5.23 16.20 -11.57
C VAL A 192 6.36 16.44 -10.58
N THR A 193 6.44 17.64 -10.00
CA THR A 193 7.42 17.97 -8.94
C THR A 193 6.98 17.48 -7.57
N PRO A 194 7.90 17.31 -6.59
CA PRO A 194 7.53 16.95 -5.22
C PRO A 194 6.54 17.93 -4.57
N GLU A 195 6.73 19.24 -4.79
CA GLU A 195 5.85 20.27 -4.24
C GLU A 195 4.44 20.20 -4.83
N GLN A 196 4.35 19.96 -6.14
CA GLN A 196 3.06 19.77 -6.81
C GLN A 196 2.37 18.52 -6.30
N ALA A 197 3.08 17.40 -6.22
CA ALA A 197 2.54 16.13 -5.72
C ALA A 197 2.01 16.28 -4.29
N ALA A 198 2.78 16.88 -3.38
CA ALA A 198 2.38 17.07 -2.00
C ALA A 198 1.09 17.89 -1.90
N LYS A 199 1.01 19.03 -2.60
CA LYS A 199 -0.16 19.89 -2.61
C LYS A 199 -1.40 19.20 -3.16
N GLU A 200 -1.27 18.50 -4.28
CA GLU A 200 -2.38 17.83 -4.95
C GLU A 200 -2.90 16.64 -4.15
N LEU A 201 -2.00 15.83 -3.56
CA LEU A 201 -2.39 14.69 -2.73
C LEU A 201 -3.06 15.15 -1.42
N GLU A 202 -2.54 16.22 -0.78
CA GLU A 202 -3.17 16.83 0.39
C GLU A 202 -4.57 17.35 0.04
N SER A 203 -4.72 18.05 -1.07
CA SER A 203 -6.02 18.59 -1.52
C SER A 203 -7.03 17.50 -1.87
N THR A 204 -6.55 16.33 -2.33
CA THR A 204 -7.37 15.14 -2.59
C THR A 204 -7.82 14.45 -1.30
N GLY A 205 -7.16 14.74 -0.17
CA GLY A 205 -7.54 14.27 1.15
C GLY A 205 -6.58 13.24 1.76
N ALA A 206 -5.36 13.10 1.25
CA ALA A 206 -4.34 12.30 1.92
C ALA A 206 -4.06 12.88 3.31
N ASP A 207 -4.02 12.02 4.32
CA ASP A 207 -3.76 12.39 5.71
C ASP A 207 -2.24 12.57 5.96
N VAL A 208 -1.41 11.90 5.17
CA VAL A 208 0.05 12.01 5.15
C VAL A 208 0.53 11.94 3.71
N VAL A 209 1.52 12.75 3.35
CA VAL A 209 2.15 12.72 2.02
C VAL A 209 3.66 12.52 2.14
N GLY A 210 4.27 11.86 1.15
CA GLY A 210 5.70 11.57 1.17
C GLY A 210 6.25 11.08 -0.16
N ALA A 211 7.44 10.48 -0.09
CA ALA A 211 8.12 9.87 -1.24
C ALA A 211 8.82 8.57 -0.84
N ASN A 212 8.92 7.64 -1.79
CA ASN A 212 9.65 6.39 -1.63
C ASN A 212 10.19 5.88 -2.98
N CYS A 213 11.09 4.89 -2.95
CA CYS A 213 11.61 4.19 -4.13
C CYS A 213 12.19 5.09 -5.24
N GLY A 214 12.57 6.32 -4.94
CA GLY A 214 13.23 7.23 -5.86
C GLY A 214 14.75 7.25 -5.73
N ASN A 215 15.45 7.90 -6.65
CA ASN A 215 16.90 8.12 -6.65
C ASN A 215 17.27 9.51 -7.19
#